data_af45ce30f2a501e3d1c1730f0f739797
#
_entry.id   af45ce30f2a501e3d1c1730f0f739797
#
_cell.length_a   1.000
_cell.length_b   1.000
_cell.length_c   1.000
_cell.angle_alpha   90.00
_cell.angle_beta   90.00
_cell.angle_gamma   90.00
#
_symmetry.space_group_name_H-M   'P 1'
#
loop_
_entity.id
_entity.type
_entity.pdbx_description
1 polymer ?
#
loop_
_entity_poly.entity_id
_entity_poly.type
_entity_poly.pdbx_seq_one_letter_code
_entity_poly.pdbx_strand_id
1 'polypeptide(L)'
;NKSKFVYVAKDVIDLEIKALQKLKKNINNSFNEAVTQISKCQSKIILCGVGKSGLIANKIAATLSSVGTPSFYLSASDSSHGDLGSVSKKDILILISNSGQTSELKNIIQYAKRNKILLIGIVSKKDSILYKSSDIKLFIPQVIESGGIVPTSSTTAQLALGDALAIAAMKYKKFDKSDFKK
;
A
#
# COMPACT_ATOMS: atom_id res chain seq x y z
N ASN A 1 -39.43 1.98 5.36
CA ASN A 1 -38.24 1.12 5.29
C ASN A 1 -37.18 1.55 4.24
N LYS A 2 -37.54 2.33 3.22
CA LYS A 2 -36.57 2.83 2.21
C LYS A 2 -35.53 3.81 2.78
N SER A 3 -35.86 4.56 3.84
CA SER A 3 -34.93 5.51 4.48
C SER A 3 -33.80 4.84 5.28
N LYS A 4 -33.99 3.61 5.73
CA LYS A 4 -33.03 2.89 6.57
C LYS A 4 -31.73 2.54 5.83
N PHE A 5 -31.80 2.13 4.57
CA PHE A 5 -30.61 1.80 3.78
C PHE A 5 -29.83 3.04 3.33
N VAL A 6 -30.52 4.14 3.06
CA VAL A 6 -29.88 5.45 2.79
C VAL A 6 -29.05 5.92 3.98
N TYR A 7 -29.59 5.74 5.19
CA TYR A 7 -28.85 6.09 6.42
C TYR A 7 -27.58 5.26 6.55
N VAL A 8 -27.67 3.93 6.37
CA VAL A 8 -26.50 3.04 6.44
C VAL A 8 -25.44 3.44 5.42
N ALA A 9 -25.85 3.75 4.17
CA ALA A 9 -24.89 4.19 3.15
C ALA A 9 -24.15 5.47 3.55
N LYS A 10 -24.85 6.45 4.10
CA LYS A 10 -24.23 7.70 4.57
C LYS A 10 -23.30 7.47 5.75
N ASP A 11 -23.68 6.60 6.69
CA ASP A 11 -22.82 6.26 7.84
C ASP A 11 -21.52 5.58 7.43
N VAL A 12 -21.58 4.62 6.49
CA VAL A 12 -20.37 4.01 5.92
C VAL A 12 -19.45 5.04 5.30
N ILE A 13 -19.99 5.93 4.47
CA ILE A 13 -19.20 6.98 3.81
C ILE A 13 -18.60 7.94 4.83
N ASP A 14 -19.35 8.33 5.86
CA ASP A 14 -18.86 9.21 6.93
C ASP A 14 -17.69 8.59 7.71
N LEU A 15 -17.74 7.28 7.97
CA LEU A 15 -16.61 6.56 8.59
C LEU A 15 -15.38 6.56 7.70
N GLU A 16 -15.54 6.36 6.40
CA GLU A 16 -14.44 6.40 5.44
C GLU A 16 -13.85 7.81 5.29
N ILE A 17 -14.68 8.85 5.28
CA ILE A 17 -14.24 10.25 5.31
C ILE A 17 -13.39 10.53 6.55
N LYS A 18 -13.82 10.09 7.73
CA LYS A 18 -13.06 10.24 8.98
C LYS A 18 -11.72 9.50 8.91
N ALA A 19 -11.68 8.31 8.33
CA ALA A 19 -10.44 7.56 8.11
C ALA A 19 -9.47 8.32 7.20
N LEU A 20 -9.95 8.89 6.11
CA LEU A 20 -9.15 9.70 5.19
C LEU A 20 -8.64 10.98 5.84
N GLN A 21 -9.43 11.63 6.67
CA GLN A 21 -9.00 12.81 7.43
C GLN A 21 -7.88 12.47 8.42
N LYS A 22 -7.96 11.33 9.13
CA LYS A 22 -6.90 10.84 10.00
C LYS A 22 -5.63 10.53 9.22
N LEU A 23 -5.74 9.84 8.09
CA LEU A 23 -4.61 9.57 7.20
C LEU A 23 -3.93 10.86 6.78
N LYS A 24 -4.69 11.83 6.26
CA LYS A 24 -4.17 13.12 5.81
C LYS A 24 -3.36 13.84 6.89
N LYS A 25 -3.86 13.88 8.12
CA LYS A 25 -3.16 14.51 9.25
C LYS A 25 -1.87 13.79 9.64
N ASN A 26 -1.76 12.49 9.34
CA ASN A 26 -0.62 11.67 9.71
C ASN A 26 0.48 11.61 8.63
N ILE A 27 0.26 12.15 7.45
CA ILE A 27 1.28 12.21 6.39
C ILE A 27 2.46 13.04 6.88
N ASN A 28 3.65 12.48 6.80
CA ASN A 28 4.88 13.07 7.32
C ASN A 28 6.06 12.83 6.36
N ASN A 29 7.29 13.08 6.81
CA ASN A 29 8.48 12.98 5.99
C ASN A 29 8.76 11.56 5.44
N SER A 30 8.29 10.50 6.10
CA SER A 30 8.41 9.13 5.56
C SER A 30 7.74 9.00 4.18
N PHE A 31 6.68 9.76 3.94
CA PHE A 31 6.05 9.83 2.62
C PHE A 31 7.00 10.41 1.56
N ASN A 32 7.72 11.48 1.87
CA ASN A 32 8.72 12.06 0.97
C ASN A 32 9.85 11.06 0.66
N GLU A 33 10.32 10.35 1.67
CA GLU A 33 11.34 9.31 1.52
C GLU A 33 10.85 8.20 0.59
N ALA A 34 9.63 7.70 0.78
CA ALA A 34 9.03 6.67 -0.05
C ALA A 34 8.92 7.13 -1.52
N VAL A 35 8.38 8.33 -1.76
CA VAL A 35 8.26 8.90 -3.11
C VAL A 35 9.62 9.05 -3.78
N THR A 36 10.62 9.52 -3.05
CA THR A 36 11.98 9.69 -3.56
C THR A 36 12.58 8.35 -3.99
N GLN A 37 12.46 7.32 -3.15
CA GLN A 37 12.98 5.99 -3.47
C GLN A 37 12.23 5.35 -4.66
N ILE A 38 10.90 5.42 -4.66
CA ILE A 38 10.07 4.92 -5.77
C ILE A 38 10.45 5.60 -7.09
N SER A 39 10.60 6.91 -7.07
CA SER A 39 10.88 7.70 -8.27
C SER A 39 12.29 7.47 -8.83
N LYS A 40 13.26 7.15 -7.97
CA LYS A 40 14.65 6.83 -8.35
C LYS A 40 14.88 5.36 -8.66
N CYS A 41 13.90 4.50 -8.45
CA CYS A 41 14.03 3.07 -8.69
C CYS A 41 14.35 2.78 -10.17
N GLN A 42 15.45 2.09 -10.42
CA GLN A 42 15.89 1.72 -11.77
C GLN A 42 15.39 0.34 -12.20
N SER A 43 14.55 -0.28 -11.42
CA SER A 43 13.92 -1.57 -11.69
C SER A 43 12.40 -1.44 -11.56
N LYS A 44 11.77 -2.23 -10.73
CA LYS A 44 10.32 -2.23 -10.58
C LYS A 44 9.89 -2.13 -9.13
N ILE A 45 8.67 -1.69 -8.93
CA ILE A 45 8.01 -1.67 -7.62
C ILE A 45 7.12 -2.89 -7.53
N ILE A 46 7.31 -3.69 -6.49
CA ILE A 46 6.52 -4.89 -6.25
C ILE A 46 5.61 -4.62 -5.07
N LEU A 47 4.31 -4.76 -5.29
CA LEU A 47 3.31 -4.57 -4.26
C LEU A 47 2.74 -5.92 -3.84
N CYS A 48 2.63 -6.14 -2.55
CA CYS A 48 2.14 -7.38 -1.97
C CYS A 48 1.25 -7.10 -0.77
N GLY A 49 0.24 -7.93 -0.59
CA GLY A 49 -0.66 -7.88 0.55
C GLY A 49 -1.47 -9.17 0.63
N VAL A 50 -2.12 -9.37 1.78
CA VAL A 50 -2.95 -10.55 2.04
C VAL A 50 -4.42 -10.16 2.05
N GLY A 51 -5.29 -10.99 1.49
CA GLY A 51 -6.73 -10.79 1.48
C GLY A 51 -7.13 -9.50 0.77
N LYS A 52 -7.96 -8.69 1.41
CA LYS A 52 -8.43 -7.41 0.84
C LYS A 52 -7.30 -6.40 0.64
N SER A 53 -6.29 -6.39 1.51
CA SER A 53 -5.09 -5.57 1.31
C SER A 53 -4.31 -5.98 0.05
N GLY A 54 -4.35 -7.26 -0.34
CA GLY A 54 -3.80 -7.74 -1.60
C GLY A 54 -4.51 -7.17 -2.83
N LEU A 55 -5.84 -7.07 -2.80
CA LEU A 55 -6.62 -6.44 -3.86
C LEU A 55 -6.26 -4.95 -4.00
N ILE A 56 -6.07 -4.26 -2.89
CA ILE A 56 -5.62 -2.87 -2.88
C ILE A 56 -4.20 -2.76 -3.44
N ALA A 57 -3.29 -3.65 -3.04
CA ALA A 57 -1.92 -3.70 -3.57
C ALA A 57 -1.92 -3.86 -5.10
N ASN A 58 -2.77 -4.72 -5.64
CA ASN A 58 -2.91 -4.92 -7.08
C ASN A 58 -3.39 -3.64 -7.78
N LYS A 59 -4.40 -2.96 -7.23
CA LYS A 59 -4.88 -1.68 -7.78
C LYS A 59 -3.78 -0.62 -7.78
N ILE A 60 -3.01 -0.50 -6.71
CA ILE A 60 -1.91 0.48 -6.59
C ILE A 60 -0.82 0.17 -7.62
N ALA A 61 -0.47 -1.11 -7.82
CA ALA A 61 0.50 -1.52 -8.83
C ALA A 61 0.06 -1.09 -10.23
N ALA A 62 -1.21 -1.29 -10.58
CA ALA A 62 -1.77 -0.86 -11.85
C ALA A 62 -1.72 0.66 -12.02
N THR A 63 -2.05 1.42 -10.97
CA THR A 63 -2.00 2.89 -10.98
C THR A 63 -0.56 3.41 -11.17
N LEU A 64 0.41 2.86 -10.43
CA LEU A 64 1.84 3.21 -10.58
C LEU A 64 2.33 2.96 -12.01
N SER A 65 2.00 1.81 -12.59
CA SER A 65 2.37 1.47 -13.97
C SER A 65 1.76 2.47 -14.96
N SER A 66 0.51 2.86 -14.77
CA SER A 66 -0.18 3.82 -15.63
C SER A 66 0.44 5.21 -15.64
N VAL A 67 1.16 5.60 -14.59
CA VAL A 67 1.77 6.93 -14.44
C VAL A 67 3.30 6.91 -14.56
N GLY A 68 3.85 5.88 -15.20
CA GLY A 68 5.27 5.82 -15.56
C GLY A 68 6.19 5.18 -14.54
N THR A 69 5.66 4.47 -13.55
CA THR A 69 6.45 3.70 -12.57
C THR A 69 6.19 2.21 -12.77
N PRO A 70 7.10 1.44 -13.40
CA PRO A 70 6.92 0.01 -13.61
C PRO A 70 6.66 -0.71 -12.29
N SER A 71 5.51 -1.38 -12.21
CA SER A 71 5.05 -2.01 -10.97
C SER A 71 4.22 -3.24 -11.28
N PHE A 72 4.25 -4.22 -10.39
CA PHE A 72 3.34 -5.35 -10.46
C PHE A 72 2.96 -5.86 -9.07
N TYR A 73 1.88 -6.59 -9.02
CA TYR A 73 1.39 -7.24 -7.82
C TYR A 73 1.98 -8.65 -7.68
N LEU A 74 2.44 -8.97 -6.47
CA LEU A 74 2.86 -10.31 -6.07
C LEU A 74 1.89 -10.83 -5.01
N SER A 75 1.27 -11.98 -5.25
CA SER A 75 0.41 -12.62 -4.26
C SER A 75 1.24 -13.13 -3.08
N ALA A 76 0.82 -12.79 -1.86
CA ALA A 76 1.50 -13.25 -0.65
C ALA A 76 1.40 -14.76 -0.46
N SER A 77 0.28 -15.38 -0.88
CA SER A 77 0.10 -16.84 -0.82
C SER A 77 1.01 -17.56 -1.80
N ASP A 78 1.18 -17.03 -3.02
CA ASP A 78 2.00 -17.66 -4.05
C ASP A 78 3.50 -17.46 -3.79
N SER A 79 3.86 -16.44 -3.03
CA SER A 79 5.24 -16.15 -2.66
C SER A 79 5.92 -17.32 -1.92
N SER A 80 5.15 -18.14 -1.21
CA SER A 80 5.65 -19.36 -0.55
C SER A 80 6.03 -20.49 -1.50
N HIS A 81 5.63 -20.40 -2.78
CA HIS A 81 5.87 -21.41 -3.82
C HIS A 81 6.96 -21.05 -4.82
N GLY A 82 7.84 -20.10 -4.49
CA GLY A 82 9.00 -19.75 -5.32
C GLY A 82 8.89 -18.41 -6.05
N ASP A 83 7.72 -17.75 -6.04
CA ASP A 83 7.51 -16.49 -6.76
C ASP A 83 8.35 -15.33 -6.20
N LEU A 84 8.89 -15.45 -4.97
CA LEU A 84 9.86 -14.51 -4.42
C LEU A 84 11.14 -14.42 -5.27
N GLY A 85 11.46 -15.44 -6.05
CA GLY A 85 12.58 -15.41 -7.00
C GLY A 85 12.45 -14.35 -8.09
N SER A 86 11.23 -13.83 -8.32
CA SER A 86 10.99 -12.72 -9.25
C SER A 86 11.40 -11.34 -8.68
N VAL A 87 11.68 -11.26 -7.39
CA VAL A 87 12.07 -10.03 -6.68
C VAL A 87 13.58 -9.93 -6.61
N SER A 88 14.16 -8.87 -7.17
CA SER A 88 15.60 -8.64 -7.18
C SER A 88 16.02 -7.54 -6.20
N LYS A 89 17.33 -7.49 -5.88
CA LYS A 89 17.91 -6.45 -5.02
C LYS A 89 17.68 -5.02 -5.53
N LYS A 90 17.45 -4.84 -6.82
CA LYS A 90 17.22 -3.53 -7.44
C LYS A 90 15.77 -3.08 -7.36
N ASP A 91 14.87 -3.98 -6.97
CA ASP A 91 13.45 -3.68 -6.82
C ASP A 91 13.16 -3.00 -5.47
N ILE A 92 12.00 -2.40 -5.38
CA ILE A 92 11.43 -1.94 -4.11
C ILE A 92 10.20 -2.79 -3.82
N LEU A 93 10.11 -3.30 -2.61
CA LEU A 93 8.98 -4.09 -2.15
C LEU A 93 8.10 -3.23 -1.23
N ILE A 94 6.82 -3.12 -1.58
CA ILE A 94 5.80 -2.46 -0.75
C ILE A 94 4.86 -3.52 -0.22
N LEU A 95 4.86 -3.72 1.10
CA LEU A 95 3.93 -4.61 1.78
C LEU A 95 2.81 -3.83 2.44
N ILE A 96 1.57 -4.27 2.20
CA ILE A 96 0.37 -3.64 2.75
C ILE A 96 -0.33 -4.62 3.68
N SER A 97 -0.47 -4.24 4.94
CA SER A 97 -1.19 -5.02 5.94
C SER A 97 -1.71 -4.11 7.04
N ASN A 98 -2.99 -4.22 7.37
CA ASN A 98 -3.56 -3.45 8.48
C ASN A 98 -2.96 -3.88 9.82
N SER A 99 -2.88 -5.18 10.11
CA SER A 99 -2.28 -5.72 11.33
C SER A 99 -0.75 -5.78 11.31
N GLY A 100 -0.15 -5.95 10.13
CA GLY A 100 1.28 -6.12 9.97
C GLY A 100 1.86 -7.41 10.54
N GLN A 101 1.01 -8.41 10.86
CA GLN A 101 1.40 -9.63 11.59
C GLN A 101 0.91 -10.92 10.95
N THR A 102 0.40 -10.90 9.72
CA THR A 102 -0.03 -12.12 9.03
C THR A 102 1.16 -13.04 8.78
N SER A 103 0.95 -14.35 8.92
CA SER A 103 2.00 -15.37 8.80
C SER A 103 2.71 -15.33 7.45
N GLU A 104 1.96 -15.10 6.39
CA GLU A 104 2.46 -15.04 5.02
C GLU A 104 3.50 -13.93 4.83
N LEU A 105 3.34 -12.82 5.54
CA LEU A 105 4.27 -11.69 5.43
C LEU A 105 5.64 -11.97 6.04
N LYS A 106 5.73 -12.87 7.02
CA LYS A 106 7.00 -13.18 7.70
C LYS A 106 8.06 -13.65 6.72
N ASN A 107 7.71 -14.60 5.85
CA ASN A 107 8.62 -15.15 4.84
C ASN A 107 9.08 -14.09 3.85
N ILE A 108 8.17 -13.22 3.41
CA ILE A 108 8.46 -12.14 2.48
C ILE A 108 9.39 -11.11 3.12
N ILE A 109 9.14 -10.74 4.37
CA ILE A 109 9.98 -9.82 5.14
C ILE A 109 11.39 -10.40 5.32
N GLN A 110 11.51 -11.68 5.68
CA GLN A 110 12.79 -12.35 5.83
C GLN A 110 13.56 -12.41 4.52
N TYR A 111 12.87 -12.70 3.41
CA TYR A 111 13.45 -12.69 2.08
C TYR A 111 13.99 -11.30 1.71
N ALA A 112 13.20 -10.26 1.91
CA ALA A 112 13.60 -8.89 1.63
C ALA A 112 14.85 -8.50 2.43
N LYS A 113 14.90 -8.82 3.72
CA LYS A 113 16.05 -8.54 4.58
C LYS A 113 17.31 -9.30 4.15
N ARG A 114 17.19 -10.60 3.89
CA ARG A 114 18.32 -11.44 3.47
C ARG A 114 18.92 -10.96 2.17
N ASN A 115 18.09 -10.54 1.23
CA ASN A 115 18.51 -10.11 -0.09
C ASN A 115 18.75 -8.60 -0.20
N LYS A 116 18.67 -7.87 0.92
CA LYS A 116 18.86 -6.41 0.99
C LYS A 116 17.97 -5.64 0.01
N ILE A 117 16.71 -6.05 -0.09
CA ILE A 117 15.68 -5.39 -0.89
C ILE A 117 15.06 -4.29 -0.03
N LEU A 118 14.94 -3.07 -0.56
CA LEU A 118 14.30 -1.96 0.15
C LEU A 118 12.83 -2.31 0.41
N LEU A 119 12.43 -2.27 1.68
CA LEU A 119 11.09 -2.61 2.14
C LEU A 119 10.36 -1.36 2.63
N ILE A 120 9.24 -1.05 1.99
CA ILE A 120 8.28 -0.03 2.43
C ILE A 120 7.07 -0.75 3.02
N GLY A 121 6.74 -0.47 4.26
CA GLY A 121 5.57 -1.04 4.94
C GLY A 121 4.44 -0.04 5.05
N ILE A 122 3.25 -0.41 4.57
CA ILE A 122 1.99 0.32 4.80
C ILE A 122 1.21 -0.46 5.85
N VAL A 123 1.09 0.08 7.05
CA VAL A 123 0.63 -0.67 8.22
C VAL A 123 -0.01 0.23 9.27
N SER A 124 -0.92 -0.33 10.08
CA SER A 124 -1.67 0.41 11.10
C SER A 124 -1.32 0.01 12.55
N LYS A 125 -0.29 -0.83 12.75
CA LYS A 125 0.20 -1.21 14.09
C LYS A 125 1.71 -1.06 14.20
N LYS A 126 2.15 -0.17 15.09
CA LYS A 126 3.57 0.14 15.29
C LYS A 126 4.37 -0.98 15.97
N ASP A 127 3.70 -1.84 16.72
CA ASP A 127 4.30 -3.02 17.37
C ASP A 127 4.38 -4.24 16.46
N SER A 128 3.86 -4.17 15.25
CA SER A 128 3.86 -5.27 14.28
C SER A 128 5.24 -5.58 13.70
N ILE A 129 5.42 -6.82 13.23
CA ILE A 129 6.65 -7.22 12.55
C ILE A 129 6.89 -6.40 11.28
N LEU A 130 5.84 -6.09 10.51
CA LEU A 130 5.96 -5.31 9.29
C LEU A 130 6.46 -3.89 9.60
N TYR A 131 5.89 -3.22 10.59
CA TYR A 131 6.31 -1.87 10.95
C TYR A 131 7.79 -1.85 11.39
N LYS A 132 8.17 -2.75 12.31
CA LYS A 132 9.53 -2.82 12.85
C LYS A 132 10.57 -3.20 11.79
N SER A 133 10.18 -3.99 10.82
CA SER A 133 11.08 -4.53 9.79
C SER A 133 11.21 -3.64 8.55
N SER A 134 10.28 -2.71 8.34
CA SER A 134 10.31 -1.83 7.17
C SER A 134 11.42 -0.80 7.26
N ASP A 135 12.09 -0.57 6.12
CA ASP A 135 13.10 0.50 5.99
C ASP A 135 12.42 1.86 5.96
N ILE A 136 11.28 1.95 5.29
CA ILE A 136 10.42 3.13 5.28
C ILE A 136 9.04 2.72 5.78
N LYS A 137 8.54 3.44 6.78
CA LYS A 137 7.28 3.13 7.47
C LYS A 137 6.22 4.14 7.09
N LEU A 138 5.23 3.70 6.35
CA LEU A 138 4.04 4.50 6.03
C LEU A 138 2.90 4.05 6.96
N PHE A 139 2.81 4.72 8.09
CA PHE A 139 1.83 4.41 9.12
C PHE A 139 0.47 4.99 8.77
N ILE A 140 -0.56 4.15 8.81
CA ILE A 140 -1.96 4.55 8.71
C ILE A 140 -2.56 4.47 10.12
N PRO A 141 -3.09 5.57 10.69
CA PRO A 141 -3.75 5.52 11.98
C PRO A 141 -4.91 4.52 11.98
N GLN A 142 -5.13 3.87 13.11
CA GLN A 142 -6.26 2.96 13.26
C GLN A 142 -7.59 3.68 13.02
N VAL A 143 -8.48 3.02 12.31
CA VAL A 143 -9.78 3.52 11.88
C VAL A 143 -10.89 2.58 12.30
N ILE A 144 -12.12 3.08 12.32
CA ILE A 144 -13.31 2.29 12.61
C ILE A 144 -13.81 1.67 11.32
N GLU A 145 -13.88 0.34 11.28
CA GLU A 145 -14.46 -0.40 10.17
C GLU A 145 -15.99 -0.35 10.23
N SER A 146 -16.63 -0.22 9.08
CA SER A 146 -18.09 -0.25 9.00
C SER A 146 -18.62 -1.62 9.44
N GLY A 147 -19.60 -1.60 10.32
CA GLY A 147 -20.14 -2.82 10.93
C GLY A 147 -19.17 -3.55 11.86
N GLY A 148 -17.95 -3.05 12.08
CA GLY A 148 -16.97 -3.60 13.01
C GLY A 148 -16.36 -4.95 12.61
N ILE A 149 -16.62 -5.44 11.40
CA ILE A 149 -16.31 -6.83 11.02
C ILE A 149 -15.38 -6.90 9.80
N VAL A 150 -15.60 -6.08 8.80
CA VAL A 150 -14.92 -6.21 7.50
C VAL A 150 -14.08 -4.98 7.16
N PRO A 151 -12.91 -5.17 6.53
CA PRO A 151 -12.11 -4.05 6.04
C PRO A 151 -12.87 -3.18 5.04
N THR A 152 -13.11 -1.95 5.42
CA THR A 152 -13.80 -0.91 4.65
C THR A 152 -13.01 0.40 4.74
N SER A 153 -13.05 1.06 5.88
CA SER A 153 -12.30 2.29 6.14
C SER A 153 -10.78 2.08 6.02
N SER A 154 -10.26 0.97 6.51
CA SER A 154 -8.83 0.65 6.42
C SER A 154 -8.37 0.47 4.98
N THR A 155 -9.13 -0.25 4.15
CA THR A 155 -8.79 -0.46 2.74
C THR A 155 -8.95 0.82 1.92
N THR A 156 -9.94 1.64 2.22
CA THR A 156 -10.09 2.98 1.61
C THR A 156 -8.89 3.87 1.92
N ALA A 157 -8.40 3.88 3.15
CA ALA A 157 -7.20 4.61 3.55
C ALA A 157 -5.93 4.09 2.84
N GLN A 158 -5.76 2.77 2.76
CA GLN A 158 -4.65 2.14 2.03
C GLN A 158 -4.66 2.55 0.55
N LEU A 159 -5.83 2.52 -0.09
CA LEU A 159 -6.00 2.92 -1.48
C LEU A 159 -5.63 4.39 -1.70
N ALA A 160 -6.13 5.28 -0.86
CA ALA A 160 -5.84 6.71 -0.95
C ALA A 160 -4.34 7.00 -0.78
N LEU A 161 -3.67 6.34 0.15
CA LEU A 161 -2.21 6.48 0.32
C LEU A 161 -1.46 5.99 -0.91
N GLY A 162 -1.87 4.87 -1.51
CA GLY A 162 -1.29 4.35 -2.74
C GLY A 162 -1.48 5.29 -3.93
N ASP A 163 -2.65 5.88 -4.08
CA ASP A 163 -2.93 6.90 -5.09
C ASP A 163 -2.02 8.13 -4.90
N ALA A 164 -1.85 8.56 -3.65
CA ALA A 164 -0.95 9.68 -3.33
C ALA A 164 0.50 9.38 -3.70
N LEU A 165 1.00 8.17 -3.43
CA LEU A 165 2.35 7.73 -3.83
C LEU A 165 2.51 7.76 -5.36
N ALA A 166 1.53 7.22 -6.08
CA ALA A 166 1.57 7.16 -7.54
C ALA A 166 1.59 8.56 -8.19
N ILE A 167 0.72 9.45 -7.73
CA ILE A 167 0.63 10.82 -8.25
C ILE A 167 1.86 11.64 -7.86
N ALA A 168 2.38 11.48 -6.65
CA ALA A 168 3.61 12.16 -6.24
C ALA A 168 4.82 11.70 -7.06
N ALA A 169 4.97 10.38 -7.32
CA ALA A 169 6.01 9.84 -8.18
C ALA A 169 5.86 10.34 -9.64
N MET A 170 4.64 10.39 -10.16
CA MET A 170 4.35 10.95 -11.48
C MET A 170 4.86 12.39 -11.58
N LYS A 171 4.53 13.23 -10.61
CA LYS A 171 4.97 14.64 -10.57
C LYS A 171 6.48 14.77 -10.42
N TYR A 172 7.10 13.96 -9.59
CA TYR A 172 8.55 13.94 -9.40
C TYR A 172 9.29 13.63 -10.71
N LYS A 173 8.78 12.68 -11.50
CA LYS A 173 9.34 12.27 -12.79
C LYS A 173 8.94 13.21 -13.93
N LYS A 174 8.11 14.21 -13.69
CA LYS A 174 7.56 15.11 -14.73
C LYS A 174 6.78 14.36 -15.82
N PHE A 175 6.20 13.22 -15.48
CA PHE A 175 5.35 12.44 -16.38
C PHE A 175 4.03 13.19 -16.60
N ASP A 176 3.64 13.39 -17.86
CA ASP A 176 2.46 14.17 -18.22
C ASP A 176 1.48 13.40 -19.12
N LYS A 177 0.43 14.10 -19.56
CA LYS A 177 -0.62 13.53 -20.42
C LYS A 177 -0.10 13.05 -21.78
N SER A 178 1.00 13.61 -22.29
CA SER A 178 1.58 13.19 -23.56
C SER A 178 2.30 11.85 -23.42
N ASP A 179 2.91 11.60 -22.27
CA ASP A 179 3.55 10.33 -21.95
C ASP A 179 2.55 9.19 -21.77
N PHE A 180 1.38 9.50 -21.20
CA PHE A 180 0.30 8.53 -21.00
C PHE A 180 -0.32 8.00 -22.31
N LYS A 181 -0.22 8.78 -23.39
CA LYS A 181 -0.80 8.42 -24.71
C LYS A 181 0.12 7.60 -25.60
N LYS A 182 1.36 7.38 -25.20
CA LYS A 182 2.35 6.55 -25.88
C LYS A 182 2.27 5.09 -25.41
#